data_485a0281e2c98ebd3c2f1c0dff66ff9f
#
_entry.id   485a0281e2c98ebd3c2f1c0dff66ff9f
#
_cell.length_a   1.000
_cell.length_b   1.000
_cell.length_c   1.000
_cell.angle_alpha   90.00
_cell.angle_beta   90.00
_cell.angle_gamma   90.00
#
_symmetry.space_group_name_H-M   'P 1'
#
loop_
_entity.id
_entity.type
_entity.pdbx_description
1 polymer ?
#
loop_
_entity_poly.entity_id
_entity_poly.type
_entity_poly.pdbx_seq_one_letter_code
_entity_poly.pdbx_strand_id
1 'polypeptide(L)'
;MMIDHPAAHAEITAAFAAYEAALMANDLEALDDFFWQSPSTVRFGVGESLFGFEAIAAFRVGRRGGSPQRQLRSTQIICFGETCAVATTEFIRENEVRIGRQSQTWIKFPDHGWRIVSAHVSLAAEKS
;
A
#
# COMPACT_ATOMS: atom_id res chain seq x y z
N MET A 1 -19.05 11.42 12.28
CA MET A 1 -17.64 11.17 11.84
C MET A 1 -17.27 12.20 10.78
N MET A 2 -16.15 12.84 10.95
CA MET A 2 -15.65 13.78 9.94
C MET A 2 -14.96 12.99 8.80
N ILE A 3 -15.29 13.34 7.57
CA ILE A 3 -14.60 12.83 6.39
C ILE A 3 -13.51 13.84 6.01
N ASP A 4 -12.30 13.34 5.74
CA ASP A 4 -11.13 14.14 5.35
C ASP A 4 -10.78 15.24 6.37
N HIS A 5 -10.69 14.85 7.65
CA HIS A 5 -10.14 15.73 8.68
C HIS A 5 -8.80 16.29 8.20
N PRO A 6 -8.62 17.62 8.15
CA PRO A 6 -7.45 18.21 7.46
C PRO A 6 -6.10 17.71 7.94
N ALA A 7 -5.89 17.64 9.26
CA ALA A 7 -4.60 17.18 9.80
C ALA A 7 -4.38 15.69 9.52
N ALA A 8 -5.40 14.86 9.71
CA ALA A 8 -5.30 13.42 9.46
C ALA A 8 -5.07 13.15 7.97
N HIS A 9 -5.77 13.87 7.09
CA HIS A 9 -5.59 13.71 5.64
C HIS A 9 -4.17 14.09 5.21
N ALA A 10 -3.61 15.15 5.77
CA ALA A 10 -2.23 15.55 5.48
C ALA A 10 -1.23 14.49 5.94
N GLU A 11 -1.44 13.92 7.13
CA GLU A 11 -0.57 12.86 7.67
C GLU A 11 -0.58 11.62 6.79
N ILE A 12 -1.76 11.10 6.45
CA ILE A 12 -1.85 9.88 5.65
C ILE A 12 -1.35 10.12 4.22
N THR A 13 -1.58 11.28 3.65
CA THR A 13 -1.06 11.62 2.33
C THR A 13 0.47 11.56 2.33
N ALA A 14 1.12 12.09 3.37
CA ALA A 14 2.56 12.02 3.51
C ALA A 14 3.04 10.57 3.72
N ALA A 15 2.34 9.78 4.54
CA ALA A 15 2.69 8.39 4.78
C ALA A 15 2.56 7.56 3.49
N PHE A 16 1.51 7.79 2.70
CA PHE A 16 1.30 7.10 1.43
C PHE A 16 2.43 7.42 0.43
N ALA A 17 2.83 8.68 0.34
CA ALA A 17 3.95 9.10 -0.53
C ALA A 17 5.27 8.46 -0.09
N ALA A 18 5.51 8.40 1.22
CA ALA A 18 6.72 7.76 1.76
C ALA A 18 6.73 6.25 1.51
N TYR A 19 5.57 5.61 1.60
CA TYR A 19 5.44 4.19 1.25
C TYR A 19 5.80 3.95 -0.22
N GLU A 20 5.26 4.75 -1.12
CA GLU A 20 5.55 4.60 -2.55
C GLU A 20 7.04 4.79 -2.84
N ALA A 21 7.68 5.79 -2.21
CA ALA A 21 9.11 6.02 -2.36
C ALA A 21 9.92 4.80 -1.86
N ALA A 22 9.54 4.23 -0.73
CA ALA A 22 10.19 3.03 -0.19
C ALA A 22 10.03 1.83 -1.14
N LEU A 23 8.84 1.68 -1.73
CA LEU A 23 8.56 0.60 -2.67
C LEU A 23 9.44 0.72 -3.92
N MET A 24 9.56 1.93 -4.47
CA MET A 24 10.37 2.16 -5.66
C MET A 24 11.87 2.01 -5.38
N ALA A 25 12.31 2.31 -4.16
CA ALA A 25 13.69 2.13 -3.72
C ALA A 25 14.00 0.71 -3.23
N ASN A 26 12.99 -0.15 -3.11
CA ASN A 26 13.10 -1.49 -2.51
C ASN A 26 13.71 -1.44 -1.11
N ASP A 27 13.28 -0.47 -0.31
CA ASP A 27 13.72 -0.30 1.07
C ASP A 27 12.91 -1.24 1.97
N LEU A 28 13.44 -2.45 2.18
CA LEU A 28 12.72 -3.52 2.88
C LEU A 28 12.38 -3.15 4.32
N GLU A 29 13.29 -2.50 5.03
CA GLU A 29 13.07 -2.10 6.41
C GLU A 29 11.91 -1.09 6.51
N ALA A 30 11.93 -0.06 5.66
CA ALA A 30 10.86 0.93 5.63
C ALA A 30 9.53 0.30 5.22
N LEU A 31 9.53 -0.60 4.23
CA LEU A 31 8.30 -1.29 3.80
C LEU A 31 7.70 -2.12 4.92
N ASP A 32 8.53 -2.83 5.68
CA ASP A 32 8.06 -3.60 6.83
C ASP A 32 7.44 -2.70 7.90
N ASP A 33 8.04 -1.53 8.13
CA ASP A 33 7.54 -0.58 9.13
C ASP A 33 6.19 0.05 8.74
N PHE A 34 5.86 0.11 7.45
CA PHE A 34 4.56 0.63 7.01
C PHE A 34 3.42 -0.35 7.21
N PHE A 35 3.70 -1.64 7.42
CA PHE A 35 2.65 -2.64 7.62
C PHE A 35 2.46 -2.93 9.10
N TRP A 36 1.19 -3.12 9.48
CA TRP A 36 0.85 -3.58 10.82
C TRP A 36 1.46 -4.98 11.03
N GLN A 37 2.30 -5.12 12.05
CA GLN A 37 3.04 -6.36 12.28
C GLN A 37 2.20 -7.35 13.09
N SER A 38 1.17 -7.88 12.45
CA SER A 38 0.16 -8.75 13.04
C SER A 38 -0.10 -9.95 12.15
N PRO A 39 -0.46 -11.11 12.75
CA PRO A 39 -0.94 -12.26 11.97
C PRO A 39 -2.23 -11.97 11.19
N SER A 40 -2.95 -10.91 11.55
CA SER A 40 -4.22 -10.54 10.91
C SER A 40 -4.05 -9.63 9.69
N THR A 41 -2.85 -9.14 9.42
CA THR A 41 -2.59 -8.29 8.25
C THR A 41 -2.63 -9.13 6.97
N VAL A 42 -3.33 -8.65 5.96
CA VAL A 42 -3.50 -9.39 4.69
C VAL A 42 -3.04 -8.53 3.52
N ARG A 43 -2.31 -9.15 2.59
CA ARG A 43 -1.96 -8.52 1.33
C ARG A 43 -2.18 -9.50 0.18
N PHE A 44 -3.04 -9.11 -0.76
CA PHE A 44 -3.18 -9.80 -2.04
C PHE A 44 -2.37 -9.04 -3.09
N GLY A 45 -1.48 -9.74 -3.78
CA GLY A 45 -0.74 -9.20 -4.91
C GLY A 45 -1.25 -9.80 -6.21
N VAL A 46 -0.55 -9.48 -7.31
CA VAL A 46 -0.95 -9.94 -8.65
C VAL A 46 -0.96 -11.47 -8.73
N GLY A 47 0.02 -12.11 -8.14
CA GLY A 47 0.16 -13.57 -8.19
C GLY A 47 0.20 -14.25 -6.83
N GLU A 48 0.03 -13.53 -5.72
CA GLU A 48 0.19 -14.10 -4.39
C GLU A 48 -0.91 -13.67 -3.44
N SER A 49 -1.19 -14.54 -2.46
CA SER A 49 -2.08 -14.24 -1.34
C SER A 49 -1.28 -14.42 -0.06
N LEU A 50 -1.07 -13.32 0.68
CA LEU A 50 -0.19 -13.31 1.84
C LEU A 50 -1.02 -13.01 3.09
N PHE A 51 -1.03 -13.98 4.01
CA PHE A 51 -1.77 -13.90 5.25
C PHE A 51 -0.78 -13.76 6.42
N GLY A 52 -0.84 -12.62 7.08
CA GLY A 52 0.03 -12.28 8.19
C GLY A 52 1.28 -11.53 7.78
N PHE A 53 1.77 -10.69 8.70
CA PHE A 53 2.94 -9.86 8.44
C PHE A 53 4.18 -10.66 8.06
N GLU A 54 4.41 -11.80 8.70
CA GLU A 54 5.60 -12.61 8.42
C GLU A 54 5.63 -13.10 6.97
N ALA A 55 4.48 -13.51 6.42
CA ALA A 55 4.38 -13.92 5.03
C ALA A 55 4.65 -12.74 4.09
N ILE A 56 4.16 -11.55 4.45
CA ILE A 56 4.36 -10.33 3.65
C ILE A 56 5.86 -9.96 3.61
N ALA A 57 6.52 -9.98 4.76
CA ALA A 57 7.95 -9.69 4.86
C ALA A 57 8.80 -10.72 4.09
N ALA A 58 8.49 -12.00 4.24
CA ALA A 58 9.20 -13.08 3.55
C ALA A 58 9.07 -12.97 2.03
N PHE A 59 7.88 -12.61 1.53
CA PHE A 59 7.68 -12.40 0.10
C PHE A 59 8.61 -11.32 -0.45
N ARG A 60 8.77 -10.20 0.26
CA ARG A 60 9.64 -9.11 -0.18
C ARG A 60 11.10 -9.52 -0.24
N VAL A 61 11.56 -10.27 0.74
CA VAL A 61 12.94 -10.79 0.77
C VAL A 61 13.20 -11.69 -0.44
N GLY A 62 12.23 -12.52 -0.80
CA GLY A 62 12.35 -13.44 -1.95
C GLY A 62 12.18 -12.79 -3.31
N ARG A 63 11.69 -11.55 -3.38
CA ARG A 63 11.42 -10.88 -4.65
C ARG A 63 12.67 -10.14 -5.12
N ARG A 64 13.37 -10.72 -6.08
CA ARG A 64 14.59 -10.12 -6.65
C ARG A 64 14.30 -8.80 -7.34
N GLY A 65 15.08 -7.78 -7.02
CA GLY A 65 14.94 -6.46 -7.62
C GLY A 65 13.75 -5.66 -7.12
N GLY A 66 12.95 -6.23 -6.23
CA GLY A 66 11.80 -5.56 -5.66
C GLY A 66 10.62 -5.43 -6.62
N SER A 67 9.74 -4.46 -6.35
CA SER A 67 8.60 -4.16 -7.21
C SER A 67 9.06 -3.55 -8.53
N PRO A 68 8.39 -3.88 -9.66
CA PRO A 68 8.67 -3.15 -10.90
C PRO A 68 8.44 -1.65 -10.70
N GLN A 69 9.24 -0.84 -11.40
CA GLN A 69 9.07 0.61 -11.39
C GLN A 69 7.71 0.97 -11.98
N ARG A 70 7.05 1.97 -11.41
CA ARG A 70 5.70 2.35 -11.80
C ARG A 70 5.45 3.83 -11.58
N GLN A 71 4.42 4.32 -12.22
CA GLN A 71 3.88 5.66 -12.01
C GLN A 71 2.45 5.54 -11.54
N LEU A 72 2.10 6.29 -10.50
CA LEU A 72 0.74 6.34 -9.98
C LEU A 72 -0.10 7.33 -10.78
N ARG A 73 -1.40 7.05 -10.89
CA ARG A 73 -2.38 7.96 -11.46
C ARG A 73 -3.74 7.75 -10.79
N SER A 74 -4.58 8.77 -10.86
CA SER A 74 -5.95 8.71 -10.32
C SER A 74 -5.97 8.30 -8.83
N THR A 75 -5.02 8.81 -8.05
CA THR A 75 -4.90 8.50 -6.64
C THR A 75 -5.97 9.22 -5.83
N GLN A 76 -6.67 8.47 -4.96
CA GLN A 76 -7.61 9.05 -3.99
C GLN A 76 -7.28 8.53 -2.60
N ILE A 77 -7.24 9.43 -1.64
CA ILE A 77 -7.04 9.12 -0.23
C ILE A 77 -8.20 9.74 0.54
N ILE A 78 -8.94 8.91 1.27
CA ILE A 78 -10.10 9.36 2.04
C ILE A 78 -9.88 8.96 3.50
N CYS A 79 -10.01 9.93 4.41
CA CYS A 79 -9.97 9.69 5.85
C CYS A 79 -11.38 9.56 6.40
N PHE A 80 -11.55 8.58 7.28
CA PHE A 80 -12.77 8.35 8.03
C PHE A 80 -12.45 8.58 9.51
N GLY A 81 -12.87 9.73 10.05
CA GLY A 81 -12.40 10.18 11.35
C GLY A 81 -10.92 10.54 11.30
N GLU A 82 -10.20 10.31 12.39
CA GLU A 82 -8.80 10.71 12.51
C GLU A 82 -7.82 9.53 12.48
N THR A 83 -8.33 8.28 12.45
CA THR A 83 -7.49 7.09 12.63
C THR A 83 -7.69 6.03 11.56
N CYS A 84 -8.54 6.25 10.57
CA CYS A 84 -8.78 5.28 9.49
C CYS A 84 -8.72 5.99 8.14
N ALA A 85 -8.06 5.38 7.18
CA ALA A 85 -8.00 5.91 5.82
C ALA A 85 -7.97 4.79 4.80
N VAL A 86 -8.54 5.08 3.63
CA VAL A 86 -8.47 4.20 2.46
C VAL A 86 -7.74 4.96 1.35
N ALA A 87 -6.70 4.34 0.81
CA ALA A 87 -5.94 4.89 -0.31
C ALA A 87 -6.11 3.97 -1.53
N THR A 88 -6.62 4.54 -2.61
CA THR A 88 -6.78 3.82 -3.87
C THR A 88 -6.02 4.53 -4.97
N THR A 89 -5.43 3.76 -5.88
CA THR A 89 -4.71 4.32 -7.02
C THR A 89 -4.69 3.34 -8.17
N GLU A 90 -4.63 3.87 -9.37
CA GLU A 90 -4.17 3.12 -10.53
C GLU A 90 -2.66 3.31 -10.67
N PHE A 91 -2.00 2.43 -11.40
CA PHE A 91 -0.58 2.59 -11.70
C PHE A 91 -0.24 1.98 -13.06
N ILE A 92 0.85 2.48 -13.64
CA ILE A 92 1.40 1.99 -14.89
C ILE A 92 2.81 1.50 -14.59
N ARG A 93 3.04 0.20 -14.78
CA ARG A 93 4.37 -0.42 -14.64
C ARG A 93 5.14 -0.31 -15.94
N GLU A 94 6.46 -0.23 -15.82
CA GLU A 94 7.35 -0.40 -16.98
C GLU A 94 7.12 -1.77 -17.61
N ASN A 95 7.09 -1.81 -18.94
CA ASN A 95 6.97 -3.05 -19.73
C ASN A 95 5.70 -3.86 -19.45
N GLU A 96 4.63 -3.19 -19.00
CA GLU A 96 3.34 -3.84 -18.74
C GLU A 96 2.23 -3.01 -19.38
N VAL A 97 1.41 -3.63 -20.23
CA VAL A 97 0.32 -2.91 -20.92
C VAL A 97 -0.96 -2.85 -20.09
N ARG A 98 -1.11 -3.74 -19.10
CA ARG A 98 -2.30 -3.75 -18.25
C ARG A 98 -2.20 -2.69 -17.17
N ILE A 99 -3.30 -1.99 -16.94
CA ILE A 99 -3.37 -0.98 -15.87
C ILE A 99 -3.42 -1.69 -14.52
N GLY A 100 -2.57 -1.24 -13.59
CA GLY A 100 -2.59 -1.71 -12.21
C GLY A 100 -3.62 -0.99 -11.38
N ARG A 101 -4.13 -1.67 -10.36
CA ARG A 101 -5.03 -1.11 -9.36
C ARG A 101 -4.53 -1.53 -7.98
N GLN A 102 -4.58 -0.60 -7.04
CA GLN A 102 -4.17 -0.85 -5.67
C GLN A 102 -5.15 -0.21 -4.72
N SER A 103 -5.50 -0.95 -3.66
CA SER A 103 -6.31 -0.45 -2.55
C SER A 103 -5.60 -0.79 -1.26
N GLN A 104 -5.51 0.17 -0.35
CA GLN A 104 -4.89 -0.01 0.97
C GLN A 104 -5.79 0.58 2.03
N THR A 105 -5.97 -0.16 3.12
CA THR A 105 -6.60 0.36 4.33
C THR A 105 -5.52 0.64 5.36
N TRP A 106 -5.53 1.87 5.87
CA TRP A 106 -4.55 2.36 6.84
C TRP A 106 -5.24 2.68 8.15
N ILE A 107 -4.61 2.33 9.25
CA ILE A 107 -5.07 2.67 10.60
C ILE A 107 -3.95 3.42 11.32
N LYS A 108 -4.32 4.48 12.04
CA LYS A 108 -3.38 5.21 12.89
C LYS A 108 -3.40 4.58 14.28
N PHE A 109 -2.33 3.88 14.62
CA PHE A 109 -2.16 3.25 15.94
C PHE A 109 -1.54 4.26 16.91
N PRO A 110 -1.95 4.25 18.19
CA PRO A 110 -1.44 5.22 19.17
C PRO A 110 0.08 5.23 19.29
N ASP A 111 0.72 4.04 19.26
CA ASP A 111 2.16 3.92 19.51
C ASP A 111 2.99 3.84 18.23
N HIS A 112 2.37 3.60 17.07
CA HIS A 112 3.09 3.32 15.83
C HIS A 112 2.74 4.27 14.68
N GLY A 113 1.68 5.06 14.83
CA GLY A 113 1.19 5.93 13.75
C GLY A 113 0.47 5.13 12.66
N TRP A 114 0.50 5.67 11.45
CA TRP A 114 -0.23 5.09 10.32
C TRP A 114 0.44 3.80 9.83
N ARG A 115 -0.36 2.72 9.75
CA ARG A 115 0.10 1.41 9.25
C ARG A 115 -0.96 0.82 8.34
N ILE A 116 -0.51 0.08 7.32
CA ILE A 116 -1.37 -0.66 6.40
C ILE A 116 -1.83 -1.94 7.08
N VAL A 117 -3.13 -2.14 7.18
CA VAL A 117 -3.71 -3.35 7.79
C VAL A 117 -4.25 -4.31 6.73
N SER A 118 -4.52 -3.84 5.52
CA SER A 118 -5.00 -4.65 4.42
C SER A 118 -4.61 -3.99 3.10
N ALA A 119 -4.17 -4.78 2.14
CA ALA A 119 -3.79 -4.26 0.83
C ALA A 119 -4.16 -5.26 -0.28
N HIS A 120 -4.49 -4.73 -1.44
CA HIS A 120 -4.81 -5.52 -2.63
C HIS A 120 -4.21 -4.83 -3.86
N VAL A 121 -3.44 -5.58 -4.62
CA VAL A 121 -2.86 -5.14 -5.88
C VAL A 121 -3.29 -6.09 -6.98
N SER A 122 -3.75 -5.53 -8.10
CA SER A 122 -4.17 -6.34 -9.25
C SER A 122 -3.80 -5.63 -10.55
N LEU A 123 -3.85 -6.39 -11.64
CA LEU A 123 -3.74 -5.84 -12.99
C LEU A 123 -5.07 -6.06 -13.69
N ALA A 124 -5.54 -5.04 -14.41
CA ALA A 124 -6.75 -5.16 -15.21
C ALA A 124 -6.54 -6.17 -16.34
N ALA A 125 -7.60 -6.83 -16.75
CA ALA A 125 -7.51 -7.71 -17.91
C ALA A 125 -7.12 -6.91 -19.14
N GLU A 126 -6.32 -7.51 -20.03
CA GLU A 126 -6.01 -6.89 -21.30
C GLU A 126 -7.28 -6.72 -22.12
N LYS A 127 -7.37 -5.59 -22.80
CA LYS A 127 -8.43 -5.40 -23.80
C LYS A 127 -8.07 -6.20 -25.04
N SER A 128 -8.98 -7.03 -25.43
CA SER A 128 -8.85 -7.78 -26.67
C SER A 128 -9.12 -6.89 -27.89
#